data_1f89c7bb360025156e703436af419478
#
_entry.id   1f89c7bb360025156e703436af419478
#
_cell.length_a   1.000
_cell.length_b   1.000
_cell.length_c   1.000
_cell.angle_alpha   90.00
_cell.angle_beta   90.00
_cell.angle_gamma   90.00
#
_symmetry.space_group_name_H-M   'P 1'
#
loop_
_entity.id
_entity.type
_entity.pdbx_description
1 polymer ?
#
loop_
_entity_poly.entity_id
_entity_poly.type
_entity_poly.pdbx_seq_one_letter_code
_entity_poly.pdbx_strand_id
1 'polypeptide(L)'
;MLNVVKITEKDYNLLLDWNNGKDENYLFQWAGPKVYHYPITIDQIESHADEEFSQIYIILDNENPIGSIELEKINNETLSAHITRFILCDNAKNKGFGTLALKQLIKIAFKELGLDKLTLYVYCFNIRAIRCYEKAGFLVKEFHQREDTRWNYYTMEFEKK
;
A
#
# COMPACT_ATOMS: atom_id res chain seq x y z
N MET A 1 -16.11 0.80 -12.36
CA MET A 1 -16.10 1.36 -10.99
C MET A 1 -14.97 0.73 -10.20
N LEU A 2 -14.21 1.52 -9.49
CA LEU A 2 -13.10 1.02 -8.67
C LEU A 2 -13.59 0.66 -7.26
N ASN A 3 -13.23 -0.53 -6.81
CA ASN A 3 -13.51 -1.02 -5.47
C ASN A 3 -12.23 -1.50 -4.78
N VAL A 4 -12.24 -1.44 -3.46
CA VAL A 4 -11.16 -1.96 -2.61
C VAL A 4 -11.80 -2.93 -1.63
N VAL A 5 -11.38 -4.19 -1.67
CA VAL A 5 -11.98 -5.28 -0.89
C VAL A 5 -10.91 -6.06 -0.13
N LYS A 6 -11.29 -6.67 1.01
CA LYS A 6 -10.36 -7.48 1.78
C LYS A 6 -9.87 -8.68 0.96
N ILE A 7 -8.57 -9.01 1.08
CA ILE A 7 -7.98 -10.17 0.44
C ILE A 7 -8.61 -11.46 0.96
N THR A 8 -8.74 -12.45 0.08
CA THR A 8 -9.10 -13.82 0.43
C THR A 8 -8.03 -14.78 -0.10
N GLU A 9 -8.07 -16.04 0.31
CA GLU A 9 -7.11 -17.05 -0.16
C GLU A 9 -7.07 -17.19 -1.69
N LYS A 10 -8.18 -16.92 -2.35
CA LYS A 10 -8.29 -16.95 -3.81
C LYS A 10 -7.42 -15.91 -4.50
N ASP A 11 -7.06 -14.86 -3.76
CA ASP A 11 -6.34 -13.70 -4.30
C ASP A 11 -4.83 -13.81 -4.14
N TYR A 12 -4.32 -14.77 -3.34
CA TYR A 12 -2.89 -14.85 -3.02
C TYR A 12 -2.01 -14.99 -4.27
N ASN A 13 -2.46 -15.76 -5.26
CA ASN A 13 -1.72 -15.93 -6.52
C ASN A 13 -1.57 -14.63 -7.32
N LEU A 14 -2.47 -13.67 -7.13
CA LEU A 14 -2.37 -12.36 -7.81
C LEU A 14 -1.08 -11.63 -7.42
N LEU A 15 -0.71 -11.66 -6.14
CA LEU A 15 0.53 -11.03 -5.68
C LEU A 15 1.77 -11.69 -6.29
N LEU A 16 1.75 -13.01 -6.48
CA LEU A 16 2.82 -13.71 -7.20
C LEU A 16 2.86 -13.29 -8.66
N ASP A 17 1.72 -13.28 -9.33
CA ASP A 17 1.61 -12.96 -10.75
C ASP A 17 2.12 -11.53 -11.05
N TRP A 18 1.77 -10.57 -10.19
CA TRP A 18 2.22 -9.18 -10.34
C TRP A 18 3.71 -9.00 -10.09
N ASN A 19 4.37 -9.96 -9.45
CA ASN A 19 5.82 -9.97 -9.21
C ASN A 19 6.58 -10.88 -10.17
N ASN A 20 5.88 -11.60 -11.03
CA ASN A 20 6.51 -12.52 -11.99
C ASN A 20 7.41 -11.75 -12.97
N GLY A 21 8.64 -12.22 -13.12
CA GLY A 21 9.63 -11.57 -13.98
C GLY A 21 10.24 -10.29 -13.41
N LYS A 22 9.91 -9.93 -12.19
CA LYS A 22 10.47 -8.78 -11.48
C LYS A 22 11.64 -9.22 -10.58
N ASP A 23 12.53 -8.29 -10.28
CA ASP A 23 13.71 -8.55 -9.45
C ASP A 23 13.50 -8.21 -7.96
N GLU A 24 14.55 -8.44 -7.18
CA GLU A 24 14.56 -8.13 -5.74
C GLU A 24 14.34 -6.64 -5.46
N ASN A 25 14.89 -5.77 -6.28
CA ASN A 25 14.71 -4.31 -6.11
C ASN A 25 13.25 -3.89 -6.30
N TYR A 26 12.55 -4.52 -7.23
CA TYR A 26 11.12 -4.27 -7.43
C TYR A 26 10.31 -4.65 -6.19
N LEU A 27 10.56 -5.84 -5.64
CA LEU A 27 9.91 -6.29 -4.42
C LEU A 27 10.20 -5.34 -3.26
N PHE A 28 11.45 -4.97 -3.07
CA PHE A 28 11.86 -4.03 -2.03
C PHE A 28 11.17 -2.67 -2.16
N GLN A 29 11.04 -2.16 -3.38
CA GLN A 29 10.45 -0.86 -3.63
C GLN A 29 8.97 -0.79 -3.21
N TRP A 30 8.16 -1.81 -3.55
CA TRP A 30 6.74 -1.77 -3.20
C TRP A 30 6.42 -2.39 -1.83
N ALA A 31 7.20 -3.35 -1.39
CA ALA A 31 6.89 -4.13 -0.18
C ALA A 31 7.81 -3.83 1.01
N GLY A 32 8.96 -3.21 0.78
CA GLY A 32 9.97 -3.02 1.81
C GLY A 32 10.65 -4.33 2.24
N PRO A 33 11.49 -4.29 3.29
CA PRO A 33 12.30 -5.44 3.68
C PRO A 33 11.69 -6.31 4.77
N LYS A 34 10.59 -5.90 5.39
CA LYS A 34 10.15 -6.50 6.67
C LYS A 34 9.30 -7.75 6.55
N VAL A 35 8.48 -7.86 5.51
CA VAL A 35 7.42 -8.88 5.41
C VAL A 35 7.75 -9.93 4.36
N TYR A 36 8.08 -9.51 3.16
CA TYR A 36 8.38 -10.42 2.06
C TYR A 36 9.86 -10.45 1.76
N HIS A 37 10.36 -11.65 1.45
CA HIS A 37 11.74 -11.87 1.00
C HIS A 37 11.73 -12.41 -0.43
N TYR A 38 12.68 -11.95 -1.24
CA TYR A 38 12.79 -12.41 -2.63
C TYR A 38 13.33 -13.84 -2.71
N PRO A 39 12.70 -14.72 -3.50
CA PRO A 39 11.45 -14.51 -4.23
C PRO A 39 10.22 -14.59 -3.30
N ILE A 40 9.20 -13.80 -3.59
CA ILE A 40 7.94 -13.85 -2.85
C ILE A 40 7.25 -15.21 -3.07
N THR A 41 6.67 -15.77 -2.00
CA THR A 41 5.99 -17.09 -2.01
C THR A 41 4.59 -17.02 -1.44
N ILE A 42 3.77 -18.00 -1.75
CA ILE A 42 2.42 -18.15 -1.16
C ILE A 42 2.50 -18.23 0.36
N ASP A 43 3.45 -19.00 0.90
CA ASP A 43 3.59 -19.15 2.36
C ASP A 43 3.86 -17.82 3.06
N GLN A 44 4.65 -16.95 2.45
CA GLN A 44 4.90 -15.60 2.97
C GLN A 44 3.61 -14.77 2.98
N ILE A 45 2.83 -14.83 1.91
CA ILE A 45 1.58 -14.07 1.77
C ILE A 45 0.54 -14.57 2.78
N GLU A 46 0.37 -15.87 2.88
CA GLU A 46 -0.56 -16.49 3.82
C GLU A 46 -0.22 -16.14 5.27
N SER A 47 1.05 -16.26 5.65
CA SER A 47 1.52 -15.90 6.98
C SER A 47 1.27 -14.44 7.30
N HIS A 48 1.53 -13.55 6.34
CA HIS A 48 1.31 -12.10 6.52
C HIS A 48 -0.18 -11.74 6.58
N ALA A 49 -1.01 -12.40 5.78
CA ALA A 49 -2.46 -12.15 5.74
C ALA A 49 -3.15 -12.47 7.08
N ASP A 50 -2.57 -13.35 7.89
CA ASP A 50 -3.10 -13.74 9.20
C ASP A 50 -2.66 -12.82 10.35
N GLU A 51 -1.82 -11.82 10.08
CA GLU A 51 -1.33 -10.94 11.14
C GLU A 51 -2.42 -10.06 11.72
N GLU A 52 -2.39 -9.94 13.07
CA GLU A 52 -3.25 -9.02 13.80
C GLU A 52 -2.85 -7.56 13.51
N PHE A 53 -3.80 -6.64 13.56
CA PHE A 53 -3.61 -5.20 13.33
C PHE A 53 -3.12 -4.83 11.93
N SER A 54 -3.24 -5.76 10.97
CA SER A 54 -2.95 -5.54 9.56
C SER A 54 -4.11 -6.00 8.70
N GLN A 55 -4.27 -5.39 7.54
CA GLN A 55 -5.27 -5.82 6.56
C GLN A 55 -4.77 -5.58 5.15
N ILE A 56 -4.75 -6.63 4.35
CA ILE A 56 -4.45 -6.56 2.91
C ILE A 56 -5.77 -6.35 2.16
N TYR A 57 -5.77 -5.41 1.22
CA TYR A 57 -6.90 -5.15 0.33
C TYR A 57 -6.50 -5.37 -1.11
N ILE A 58 -7.43 -5.91 -1.89
CA ILE A 58 -7.32 -6.05 -3.35
C ILE A 58 -8.05 -4.88 -4.00
N ILE A 59 -7.43 -4.29 -5.01
CA ILE A 59 -8.00 -3.20 -5.79
C ILE A 59 -8.62 -3.81 -7.05
N LEU A 60 -9.90 -3.52 -7.28
CA LEU A 60 -10.67 -4.03 -8.40
C LEU A 60 -11.11 -2.89 -9.31
N ASP A 61 -10.91 -3.06 -10.61
CA ASP A 61 -11.52 -2.24 -11.64
C ASP A 61 -12.59 -3.06 -12.35
N ASN A 62 -13.87 -2.76 -12.09
CA ASN A 62 -15.01 -3.52 -12.61
C ASN A 62 -14.87 -5.04 -12.38
N GLU A 63 -14.58 -5.43 -11.15
CA GLU A 63 -14.34 -6.81 -10.72
C GLU A 63 -13.01 -7.41 -11.20
N ASN A 64 -12.21 -6.67 -11.95
CA ASN A 64 -10.92 -7.12 -12.44
C ASN A 64 -9.81 -6.72 -11.47
N PRO A 65 -9.07 -7.67 -10.86
CA PRO A 65 -8.00 -7.33 -9.92
C PRO A 65 -6.85 -6.60 -10.61
N ILE A 66 -6.50 -5.42 -10.09
CA ILE A 66 -5.45 -4.57 -10.68
C ILE A 66 -4.33 -4.22 -9.72
N GLY A 67 -4.45 -4.56 -8.44
CA GLY A 67 -3.41 -4.26 -7.47
C GLY A 67 -3.80 -4.60 -6.06
N SER A 68 -2.92 -4.28 -5.11
CA SER A 68 -3.19 -4.42 -3.68
C SER A 68 -2.61 -3.25 -2.89
N ILE A 69 -3.18 -3.03 -1.72
CA ILE A 69 -2.77 -2.00 -0.77
C ILE A 69 -3.06 -2.50 0.64
N GLU A 70 -2.25 -2.10 1.61
CA GLU A 70 -2.39 -2.58 2.98
C GLU A 70 -2.52 -1.45 3.98
N LEU A 71 -3.26 -1.74 5.06
CA LEU A 71 -3.17 -1.04 6.33
C LEU A 71 -2.42 -1.92 7.31
N GLU A 72 -1.43 -1.36 7.99
CA GLU A 72 -0.73 -2.01 9.09
C GLU A 72 -0.72 -1.11 10.32
N LYS A 73 -0.32 -1.67 11.46
CA LYS A 73 -0.27 -0.93 12.73
C LYS A 73 -1.60 -0.23 13.03
N ILE A 74 -2.70 -0.92 12.74
CA ILE A 74 -4.04 -0.42 13.06
C ILE A 74 -4.14 -0.29 14.58
N ASN A 75 -4.36 0.91 15.07
CA ASN A 75 -4.35 1.22 16.49
C ASN A 75 -5.64 1.97 16.87
N ASN A 76 -6.49 1.30 17.65
CA ASN A 76 -7.78 1.84 18.07
C ASN A 76 -7.68 2.84 19.25
N GLU A 77 -6.53 2.92 19.91
CA GLU A 77 -6.30 3.92 20.96
C GLU A 77 -5.89 5.27 20.37
N THR A 78 -4.95 5.24 19.41
CA THR A 78 -4.49 6.45 18.71
C THR A 78 -5.33 6.77 17.47
N LEU A 79 -6.29 5.91 17.11
CA LEU A 79 -7.16 6.01 15.92
C LEU A 79 -6.36 6.22 14.64
N SER A 80 -5.30 5.45 14.48
CA SER A 80 -4.37 5.59 13.36
C SER A 80 -4.01 4.26 12.72
N ALA A 81 -3.54 4.31 11.49
CA ALA A 81 -2.94 3.19 10.78
C ALA A 81 -1.89 3.68 9.80
N HIS A 82 -1.07 2.76 9.32
CA HIS A 82 -0.03 3.03 8.33
C HIS A 82 -0.39 2.34 7.02
N ILE A 83 -0.39 3.10 5.92
CA ILE A 83 -0.58 2.55 4.58
C ILE A 83 0.78 2.06 4.07
N THR A 84 0.79 0.85 3.54
CA THR A 84 2.03 0.22 3.08
C THR A 84 1.75 -0.78 1.96
N ARG A 85 2.81 -1.28 1.34
CA ARG A 85 2.78 -2.34 0.33
C ARG A 85 1.70 -2.12 -0.74
N PHE A 86 1.80 -0.96 -1.38
CA PHE A 86 0.89 -0.54 -2.45
C PHE A 86 1.50 -0.91 -3.81
N ILE A 87 0.83 -1.79 -4.53
CA ILE A 87 1.24 -2.24 -5.86
C ILE A 87 0.06 -2.16 -6.84
N LEU A 88 0.33 -1.69 -8.05
CA LEU A 88 -0.58 -1.81 -9.20
C LEU A 88 0.09 -2.70 -10.25
N CYS A 89 -0.69 -3.53 -10.93
CA CYS A 89 -0.19 -4.27 -12.08
C CYS A 89 0.24 -3.30 -13.19
N ASP A 90 1.13 -3.74 -14.07
CA ASP A 90 1.72 -2.84 -15.08
C ASP A 90 0.67 -2.19 -15.99
N ASN A 91 -0.38 -2.93 -16.34
CA ASN A 91 -1.47 -2.42 -17.20
C ASN A 91 -2.35 -1.37 -16.52
N ALA A 92 -2.32 -1.29 -15.20
CA ALA A 92 -3.14 -0.35 -14.42
C ALA A 92 -2.40 0.94 -14.07
N LYS A 93 -1.10 1.01 -14.30
CA LYS A 93 -0.29 2.20 -13.99
C LYS A 93 -0.62 3.37 -14.91
N ASN A 94 -0.48 4.60 -14.40
CA ASN A 94 -0.66 5.85 -15.15
C ASN A 94 -2.08 6.13 -15.66
N LYS A 95 -3.09 5.55 -15.00
CA LYS A 95 -4.50 5.70 -15.37
C LYS A 95 -5.34 6.36 -14.27
N GLY A 96 -4.70 6.82 -13.19
CA GLY A 96 -5.38 7.44 -12.06
C GLY A 96 -5.96 6.44 -11.04
N PHE A 97 -5.79 5.16 -11.23
CA PHE A 97 -6.32 4.13 -10.31
C PHE A 97 -5.71 4.21 -8.91
N GLY A 98 -4.43 4.58 -8.80
CA GLY A 98 -3.78 4.72 -7.51
C GLY A 98 -4.45 5.75 -6.61
N THR A 99 -4.77 6.91 -7.16
CA THR A 99 -5.47 7.98 -6.42
C THR A 99 -6.87 7.54 -6.01
N LEU A 100 -7.59 6.86 -6.90
CA LEU A 100 -8.94 6.34 -6.59
C LEU A 100 -8.89 5.26 -5.50
N ALA A 101 -7.92 4.35 -5.58
CA ALA A 101 -7.74 3.31 -4.56
C ALA A 101 -7.45 3.92 -3.19
N LEU A 102 -6.56 4.91 -3.12
CA LEU A 102 -6.26 5.62 -1.88
C LEU A 102 -7.49 6.30 -1.29
N LYS A 103 -8.29 6.97 -2.11
CA LYS A 103 -9.53 7.61 -1.65
C LYS A 103 -10.52 6.59 -1.08
N GLN A 104 -10.63 5.42 -1.70
CA GLN A 104 -11.47 4.34 -1.19
C GLN A 104 -10.92 3.80 0.15
N LEU A 105 -9.62 3.60 0.24
CA LEU A 105 -8.99 3.11 1.47
C LEU A 105 -9.15 4.12 2.62
N ILE A 106 -8.99 5.42 2.36
CA ILE A 106 -9.24 6.49 3.34
C ILE A 106 -10.69 6.39 3.86
N LYS A 107 -11.64 6.20 2.96
CA LYS A 107 -13.05 6.04 3.31
C LYS A 107 -13.28 4.83 4.22
N ILE A 108 -12.68 3.68 3.87
CA ILE A 108 -12.73 2.47 4.71
C ILE A 108 -12.14 2.75 6.08
N ALA A 109 -10.94 3.33 6.13
CA ALA A 109 -10.24 3.62 7.38
C ALA A 109 -11.06 4.53 8.31
N PHE A 110 -11.64 5.60 7.78
CA PHE A 110 -12.35 6.59 8.60
C PHE A 110 -13.79 6.21 8.93
N LYS A 111 -14.50 5.61 7.97
CA LYS A 111 -15.92 5.29 8.16
C LYS A 111 -16.18 3.91 8.75
N GLU A 112 -15.39 2.91 8.32
CA GLU A 112 -15.62 1.54 8.76
C GLU A 112 -14.76 1.17 9.97
N LEU A 113 -13.49 1.63 10.00
CA LEU A 113 -12.56 1.33 11.09
C LEU A 113 -12.52 2.41 12.17
N GLY A 114 -13.16 3.56 11.96
CA GLY A 114 -13.23 4.65 12.95
C GLY A 114 -11.89 5.35 13.17
N LEU A 115 -10.97 5.30 12.23
CA LEU A 115 -9.68 5.95 12.35
C LEU A 115 -9.76 7.45 12.03
N ASP A 116 -8.79 8.21 12.51
CA ASP A 116 -8.68 9.66 12.29
C ASP A 116 -7.42 10.06 11.54
N LYS A 117 -6.43 9.17 11.46
CA LYS A 117 -5.12 9.49 10.88
C LYS A 117 -4.55 8.30 10.12
N LEU A 118 -3.98 8.60 8.96
CA LEU A 118 -3.22 7.64 8.15
C LEU A 118 -1.84 8.20 7.86
N THR A 119 -0.83 7.35 7.96
CA THR A 119 0.54 7.67 7.57
C THR A 119 1.00 6.74 6.47
N LEU A 120 2.03 7.15 5.73
CA LEU A 120 2.72 6.29 4.78
C LEU A 120 4.16 6.75 4.61
N TYR A 121 4.99 5.86 4.09
CA TYR A 121 6.35 6.18 3.65
C TYR A 121 6.42 6.12 2.13
N VAL A 122 7.20 7.02 1.55
CA VAL A 122 7.43 7.02 0.10
C VAL A 122 8.87 7.44 -0.18
N TYR A 123 9.55 6.68 -1.04
CA TYR A 123 10.91 7.02 -1.43
C TYR A 123 10.94 8.35 -2.19
N CYS A 124 11.95 9.17 -1.90
CA CYS A 124 12.07 10.52 -2.48
C CYS A 124 12.16 10.50 -4.01
N PHE A 125 12.73 9.44 -4.61
CA PHE A 125 12.82 9.30 -6.07
C PHE A 125 11.48 8.97 -6.74
N ASN A 126 10.50 8.48 -5.97
CA ASN A 126 9.21 8.01 -6.52
C ASN A 126 8.24 9.17 -6.67
N ILE A 127 8.55 10.08 -7.59
CA ILE A 127 7.76 11.29 -7.83
C ILE A 127 6.31 10.97 -8.20
N ARG A 128 6.10 9.89 -8.96
CA ARG A 128 4.75 9.47 -9.36
C ARG A 128 3.90 9.09 -8.14
N ALA A 129 4.45 8.33 -7.23
CA ALA A 129 3.75 7.95 -6.01
C ALA A 129 3.47 9.17 -5.13
N ILE A 130 4.45 10.07 -4.96
CA ILE A 130 4.29 11.30 -4.18
C ILE A 130 3.11 12.11 -4.72
N ARG A 131 3.06 12.33 -6.04
CA ARG A 131 1.94 13.05 -6.68
C ARG A 131 0.59 12.36 -6.46
N CYS A 132 0.59 11.04 -6.54
CA CYS A 132 -0.61 10.24 -6.27
C CYS A 132 -1.12 10.46 -4.84
N TYR A 133 -0.23 10.42 -3.86
CA TYR A 133 -0.56 10.65 -2.46
C TYR A 133 -1.02 12.09 -2.20
N GLU A 134 -0.35 13.07 -2.80
CA GLU A 134 -0.76 14.47 -2.70
C GLU A 134 -2.16 14.70 -3.27
N LYS A 135 -2.46 14.11 -4.42
CA LYS A 135 -3.81 14.19 -5.03
C LYS A 135 -4.88 13.56 -4.15
N ALA A 136 -4.53 12.54 -3.38
CA ALA A 136 -5.45 11.91 -2.42
C ALA A 136 -5.60 12.72 -1.12
N GLY A 137 -4.75 13.73 -0.90
CA GLY A 137 -4.85 14.64 0.25
C GLY A 137 -3.76 14.45 1.31
N PHE A 138 -2.75 13.62 1.06
CA PHE A 138 -1.61 13.46 1.96
C PHE A 138 -0.65 14.64 1.85
N LEU A 139 -0.02 14.98 2.97
CA LEU A 139 1.00 16.03 3.05
C LEU A 139 2.31 15.45 3.56
N VAL A 140 3.42 15.91 3.01
CA VAL A 140 4.76 15.57 3.52
C VAL A 140 4.93 16.16 4.92
N LYS A 141 5.32 15.35 5.88
CA LYS A 141 5.56 15.75 7.28
C LYS A 141 7.02 15.68 7.68
N GLU A 142 7.77 14.69 7.18
CA GLU A 142 9.12 14.46 7.61
C GLU A 142 9.97 13.86 6.49
N PHE A 143 11.23 14.24 6.44
CA PHE A 143 12.25 13.67 5.55
C PHE A 143 13.17 12.76 6.34
N HIS A 144 13.43 11.57 5.81
CA HIS A 144 14.31 10.58 6.43
C HIS A 144 15.49 10.26 5.52
N GLN A 145 16.68 10.53 5.99
CA GLN A 145 17.91 10.20 5.30
C GLN A 145 18.35 8.78 5.64
N ARG A 146 18.72 8.03 4.60
CA ARG A 146 19.27 6.67 4.75
C ARG A 146 20.77 6.71 4.44
N GLU A 147 21.49 5.70 4.93
CA GLU A 147 22.92 5.54 4.63
C GLU A 147 23.15 5.44 3.12
N ASP A 148 22.39 4.58 2.43
CA ASP A 148 22.28 4.59 0.98
C ASP A 148 21.21 5.63 0.59
N THR A 149 21.66 6.80 0.10
CA THR A 149 20.79 7.95 -0.16
C THR A 149 19.73 7.73 -1.23
N ARG A 150 19.90 6.72 -2.10
CA ARG A 150 18.83 6.39 -3.07
C ARG A 150 17.54 5.92 -2.39
N TRP A 151 17.64 5.48 -1.13
CA TRP A 151 16.50 5.02 -0.33
C TRP A 151 16.02 6.05 0.68
N ASN A 152 16.39 7.32 0.52
CA ASN A 152 15.80 8.40 1.31
C ASN A 152 14.29 8.42 1.09
N TYR A 153 13.54 8.71 2.14
CA TYR A 153 12.08 8.67 2.05
C TYR A 153 11.42 9.78 2.85
N TYR A 154 10.16 10.04 2.53
CA TYR A 154 9.29 10.94 3.28
C TYR A 154 8.28 10.14 4.09
N THR A 155 7.89 10.68 5.26
CA THR A 155 6.61 10.36 5.89
C THR A 155 5.58 11.33 5.38
N MET A 156 4.44 10.81 4.91
CA MET A 156 3.27 11.61 4.55
C MET A 156 2.11 11.25 5.45
N GLU A 157 1.23 12.21 5.71
CA GLU A 157 0.08 12.03 6.59
C GLU A 157 -1.21 12.57 5.98
N PHE A 158 -2.31 11.89 6.30
CA PHE A 158 -3.67 12.34 6.06
C PHE A 158 -4.42 12.33 7.39
N GLU A 159 -4.98 13.46 7.77
CA GLU A 159 -5.78 13.58 8.99
C GLU A 159 -7.22 13.94 8.65
N LYS A 160 -8.13 13.37 9.43
CA LYS A 160 -9.55 13.73 9.36
C LYS A 160 -9.72 15.16 9.84
N LYS A 161 -10.44 15.95 9.07
CA LYS A 161 -10.79 17.33 9.43
C LYS A 161 -12.00 17.40 10.35
#